data_111fdc88ce771fca6de1e13522ab0d44
#
_entry.id   111fdc88ce771fca6de1e13522ab0d44
#
_cell.length_a   1.000
_cell.length_b   1.000
_cell.length_c   1.000
_cell.angle_alpha   90.00
_cell.angle_beta   90.00
_cell.angle_gamma   90.00
#
_symmetry.space_group_name_H-M   'P 1'
#
loop_
_entity.id
_entity.type
_entity.pdbx_description
1 polymer ?
#
loop_
_entity_poly.entity_id
_entity_poly.type
_entity_poly.pdbx_seq_one_letter_code
_entity_poly.pdbx_strand_id
1 'polypeptide(L)'
;MPKNTNYDLIIFDWDGTIANSSGIIVESIKQVCASKQISTPTDQKISSIIGLGLSEGFRKIFPYMNSAEQKEIEQLYREEYLKRVDDICLFDGVEVGIKGLASQGYFLAVATGKSRRGLNNALNKSN
;
A
#
# COMPACT_ATOMS: atom_id res chain seq x y z
N MET A 1 26.75 11.24 -11.05
CA MET A 1 27.84 10.45 -10.44
C MET A 1 27.60 8.98 -10.71
N PRO A 2 28.61 8.21 -11.07
CA PRO A 2 28.44 6.77 -11.23
C PRO A 2 28.11 6.13 -9.86
N LYS A 3 27.34 5.06 -9.89
CA LYS A 3 27.07 4.27 -8.69
C LYS A 3 28.36 3.66 -8.15
N ASN A 4 28.51 3.65 -6.85
CA ASN A 4 29.70 3.11 -6.18
C ASN A 4 29.32 1.98 -5.23
N THR A 5 28.57 1.02 -5.73
CA THR A 5 28.15 -0.16 -4.96
C THR A 5 28.21 -1.40 -5.85
N ASN A 6 28.12 -2.56 -5.20
CA ASN A 6 28.07 -3.86 -5.88
C ASN A 6 26.64 -4.25 -6.30
N TYR A 7 25.68 -3.33 -6.22
CA TYR A 7 24.30 -3.59 -6.58
C TYR A 7 23.95 -2.92 -7.90
N ASP A 8 23.16 -3.58 -8.72
CA ASP A 8 22.68 -3.05 -9.99
C ASP A 8 21.20 -2.68 -9.94
N LEU A 9 20.44 -3.31 -9.06
CA LEU A 9 19.00 -3.16 -8.95
C LEU A 9 18.64 -2.75 -7.52
N ILE A 10 17.71 -1.79 -7.39
CA ILE A 10 17.10 -1.41 -6.12
C ILE A 10 15.60 -1.69 -6.24
N ILE A 11 15.08 -2.48 -5.32
CA ILE A 11 13.65 -2.82 -5.27
C ILE A 11 13.03 -2.11 -4.09
N PHE A 12 11.98 -1.33 -4.33
CA PHE A 12 11.25 -0.60 -3.31
C PHE A 12 9.93 -1.27 -2.98
N ASP A 13 9.57 -1.27 -1.71
CA ASP A 13 8.19 -1.42 -1.30
C ASP A 13 7.43 -0.14 -1.68
N TRP A 14 6.10 -0.19 -1.75
CA TRP A 14 5.27 0.97 -2.14
C TRP A 14 4.61 1.62 -0.93
N ASP A 15 3.57 0.96 -0.38
CA ASP A 15 2.82 1.54 0.73
C ASP A 15 3.66 1.68 1.99
N GLY A 16 3.75 2.89 2.52
CA GLY A 16 4.56 3.17 3.71
C GLY A 16 6.06 3.34 3.45
N THR A 17 6.50 3.21 2.21
CA THR A 17 7.92 3.39 1.80
C THR A 17 8.05 4.51 0.77
N ILE A 18 7.42 4.37 -0.38
CA ILE A 18 7.35 5.40 -1.43
C ILE A 18 6.14 6.30 -1.20
N ALA A 19 4.98 5.70 -1.00
CA ALA A 19 3.73 6.42 -0.76
C ALA A 19 3.42 6.50 0.73
N ASN A 20 3.06 7.69 1.18
CA ASN A 20 2.59 7.92 2.55
C ASN A 20 1.11 7.53 2.66
N SER A 21 0.84 6.25 2.57
CA SER A 21 -0.51 5.68 2.45
C SER A 21 -0.99 4.94 3.70
N SER A 22 -0.12 4.69 4.67
CA SER A 22 -0.45 3.87 5.84
C SER A 22 -1.66 4.40 6.62
N GLY A 23 -1.73 5.72 6.84
CA GLY A 23 -2.87 6.34 7.52
C GLY A 23 -4.18 6.18 6.76
N ILE A 24 -4.15 6.29 5.45
CA ILE A 24 -5.31 6.11 4.57
C ILE A 24 -5.80 4.67 4.62
N ILE A 25 -4.88 3.70 4.60
CA ILE A 25 -5.22 2.28 4.70
C ILE A 25 -5.90 1.98 6.04
N VAL A 26 -5.31 2.44 7.13
CA VAL A 26 -5.86 2.26 8.48
C VAL A 26 -7.26 2.88 8.58
N GLU A 27 -7.42 4.12 8.14
CA GLU A 27 -8.70 4.82 8.18
C GLU A 27 -9.77 4.11 7.34
N SER A 28 -9.41 3.63 6.17
CA SER A 28 -10.34 2.91 5.29
C SER A 28 -10.86 1.63 5.96
N ILE A 29 -9.99 0.87 6.61
CA ILE A 29 -10.39 -0.34 7.34
C ILE A 29 -11.30 0.01 8.53
N LYS A 30 -10.95 1.07 9.28
CA LYS A 30 -11.78 1.52 10.40
C LYS A 30 -13.19 1.91 9.96
N GLN A 31 -13.31 2.62 8.85
CA GLN A 31 -14.61 3.02 8.31
C GLN A 31 -15.45 1.82 7.90
N VAL A 32 -14.85 0.82 7.28
CA VAL A 32 -15.56 -0.41 6.93
C VAL A 32 -16.05 -1.13 8.19
N CYS A 33 -15.19 -1.26 9.20
CA CYS A 33 -15.59 -1.89 10.47
C CYS A 33 -16.74 -1.15 11.14
N ALA A 34 -16.70 0.18 11.15
CA ALA A 34 -17.78 1.00 11.71
C ALA A 34 -19.09 0.79 10.95
N SER A 35 -19.05 0.79 9.61
CA SER A 35 -20.24 0.60 8.78
C SER A 35 -20.86 -0.79 8.92
N LYS A 36 -20.03 -1.80 9.14
CA LYS A 36 -20.48 -3.19 9.35
C LYS A 36 -20.77 -3.51 10.81
N GLN A 37 -20.55 -2.57 11.72
CA GLN A 37 -20.72 -2.74 13.17
C GLN A 37 -19.95 -3.94 13.72
N ILE A 38 -18.72 -4.13 13.22
CA ILE A 38 -17.81 -5.17 13.68
C ILE A 38 -16.66 -4.57 14.48
N SER A 39 -16.05 -5.40 15.30
CA SER A 39 -14.91 -4.99 16.13
C SER A 39 -13.74 -4.53 15.26
N THR A 40 -13.22 -3.33 15.50
CA THR A 40 -12.11 -2.77 14.75
C THR A 40 -10.79 -3.32 15.29
N PRO A 41 -9.94 -3.93 14.46
CA PRO A 41 -8.58 -4.30 14.88
C PRO A 41 -7.78 -3.07 15.33
N THR A 42 -6.78 -3.27 16.16
CA THR A 42 -5.88 -2.18 16.58
C THR A 42 -5.11 -1.63 15.38
N ASP A 43 -4.69 -0.37 15.46
CA ASP A 43 -3.87 0.26 14.43
C ASP A 43 -2.60 -0.54 14.16
N GLN A 44 -1.98 -1.07 15.21
CA GLN A 44 -0.79 -1.90 15.10
C GLN A 44 -1.07 -3.18 14.29
N LYS A 45 -2.19 -3.84 14.55
CA LYS A 45 -2.57 -5.05 13.84
C LYS A 45 -2.86 -4.77 12.37
N ILE A 46 -3.57 -3.67 12.08
CA ILE A 46 -3.82 -3.24 10.70
C ILE A 46 -2.50 -2.91 10.01
N SER A 47 -1.62 -2.16 10.64
CA SER A 47 -0.32 -1.78 10.08
C SER A 47 0.54 -3.00 9.77
N SER A 48 0.43 -4.08 10.54
CA SER A 48 1.22 -5.29 10.35
C SER A 48 0.93 -6.03 9.04
N ILE A 49 -0.21 -5.77 8.41
CA ILE A 49 -0.58 -6.42 7.14
C ILE A 49 -0.30 -5.56 5.91
N ILE A 50 0.13 -4.31 6.10
CA ILE A 50 0.48 -3.43 4.99
C ILE A 50 1.69 -4.02 4.26
N GLY A 51 1.59 -4.14 2.94
CA GLY A 51 2.60 -4.82 2.12
C GLY A 51 2.20 -6.22 1.69
N LEU A 52 1.24 -6.83 2.36
CA LEU A 52 0.65 -8.10 1.93
C LEU A 52 -0.41 -7.88 0.85
N GLY A 53 -0.72 -8.91 0.09
CA GLY A 53 -1.92 -8.90 -0.77
C GLY A 53 -3.17 -8.69 0.09
N LEU A 54 -4.18 -8.02 -0.49
CA LEU A 54 -5.37 -7.62 0.25
C LEU A 54 -6.07 -8.83 0.90
N SER A 55 -6.31 -9.89 0.13
CA SER A 55 -6.98 -11.09 0.64
C SER A 55 -6.18 -11.76 1.75
N GLU A 56 -4.88 -11.86 1.60
CA GLU A 56 -4.01 -12.43 2.63
C GLU A 56 -4.03 -11.61 3.91
N GLY A 57 -3.90 -10.29 3.78
CA GLY A 57 -3.95 -9.38 4.93
C GLY A 57 -5.27 -9.47 5.68
N PHE A 58 -6.37 -9.45 4.95
CA PHE A 58 -7.70 -9.49 5.56
C PHE A 58 -7.98 -10.84 6.25
N ARG A 59 -7.49 -11.96 5.71
CA ARG A 59 -7.57 -13.24 6.43
C ARG A 59 -6.84 -13.22 7.77
N LYS A 60 -5.76 -12.46 7.87
CA LYS A 60 -5.00 -12.33 9.12
C LYS A 60 -5.70 -11.48 10.17
N ILE A 61 -6.35 -10.40 9.75
CA ILE A 61 -7.02 -9.48 10.71
C ILE A 61 -8.49 -9.84 10.96
N PHE A 62 -9.12 -10.61 10.08
CA PHE A 62 -10.50 -11.09 10.21
C PHE A 62 -10.57 -12.61 10.03
N PRO A 63 -9.83 -13.40 10.86
CA PRO A 63 -9.74 -14.85 10.66
C PRO A 63 -11.03 -15.60 10.88
N TYR A 64 -12.01 -14.97 11.56
CA TYR A 64 -13.33 -15.55 11.86
C TYR A 64 -14.32 -15.46 10.69
N MET A 65 -13.99 -14.71 9.63
CA MET A 65 -14.88 -14.54 8.48
C MET A 65 -14.78 -15.71 7.51
N ASN A 66 -15.93 -16.10 6.93
CA ASN A 66 -15.95 -17.05 5.81
C ASN A 66 -15.56 -16.35 4.49
N SER A 67 -15.45 -17.13 3.41
CA SER A 67 -15.02 -16.60 2.11
C SER A 67 -15.94 -15.51 1.56
N ALA A 68 -17.26 -15.65 1.76
CA ALA A 68 -18.22 -14.66 1.28
C ALA A 68 -18.10 -13.34 2.06
N GLU A 69 -17.97 -13.41 3.38
CA GLU A 69 -17.75 -12.26 4.24
C GLU A 69 -16.43 -11.57 3.92
N GLN A 70 -15.36 -12.33 3.66
CA GLN A 70 -14.07 -11.80 3.26
C GLN A 70 -14.17 -10.99 1.96
N LYS A 71 -14.84 -11.53 0.95
CA LYS A 71 -15.04 -10.83 -0.33
C LYS A 71 -15.83 -9.54 -0.17
N GLU A 72 -16.86 -9.58 0.66
CA GLU A 72 -17.69 -8.39 0.93
C GLU A 72 -16.86 -7.29 1.60
N ILE A 73 -16.11 -7.63 2.64
CA ILE A 73 -15.31 -6.63 3.36
C ILE A 73 -14.16 -6.08 2.49
N GLU A 74 -13.57 -6.92 1.64
CA GLU A 74 -12.57 -6.46 0.69
C GLU A 74 -13.15 -5.45 -0.31
N GLN A 75 -14.35 -5.69 -0.81
CA GLN A 75 -15.02 -4.78 -1.71
C GLN A 75 -15.36 -3.45 -1.05
N LEU A 76 -15.90 -3.48 0.16
CA LEU A 76 -16.19 -2.28 0.94
C LEU A 76 -14.92 -1.48 1.24
N TYR A 77 -13.83 -2.17 1.54
CA TYR A 77 -12.52 -1.53 1.75
C TYR A 77 -12.06 -0.80 0.49
N ARG A 78 -12.15 -1.45 -0.67
CA ARG A 78 -11.76 -0.80 -1.94
C ARG A 78 -12.55 0.47 -2.18
N GLU A 79 -13.85 0.46 -1.91
CA GLU A 79 -14.71 1.64 -2.04
C GLU A 79 -14.27 2.75 -1.09
N GLU A 80 -14.01 2.43 0.17
CA GLU A 80 -13.53 3.40 1.15
C GLU A 80 -12.15 3.96 0.80
N TYR A 81 -11.25 3.09 0.34
CA TYR A 81 -9.91 3.48 -0.09
C TYR A 81 -9.96 4.46 -1.28
N LEU A 82 -10.80 4.18 -2.28
CA LEU A 82 -10.94 5.04 -3.46
C LEU A 82 -11.45 6.44 -3.12
N LYS A 83 -12.23 6.60 -2.07
CA LYS A 83 -12.67 7.92 -1.61
C LYS A 83 -11.52 8.78 -1.11
N ARG A 84 -10.41 8.17 -0.70
CA ARG A 84 -9.27 8.83 -0.04
C ARG A 84 -7.98 8.76 -0.83
N VAL A 85 -7.98 8.07 -1.95
CA VAL A 85 -6.75 7.83 -2.72
C VAL A 85 -6.09 9.11 -3.21
N ASP A 86 -6.87 10.17 -3.43
CA ASP A 86 -6.36 11.46 -3.88
C ASP A 86 -5.55 12.20 -2.80
N ASP A 87 -5.73 11.84 -1.54
CA ASP A 87 -5.00 12.43 -0.42
C ASP A 87 -3.64 11.75 -0.18
N ILE A 88 -3.32 10.68 -0.91
CA ILE A 88 -2.05 9.98 -0.77
C ILE A 88 -0.96 10.76 -1.50
N CYS A 89 0.10 11.09 -0.75
CA CYS A 89 1.29 11.76 -1.28
C CYS A 89 2.50 10.84 -1.18
N LEU A 90 3.51 11.12 -1.99
CA LEU A 90 4.82 10.50 -1.79
C LEU A 90 5.48 11.09 -0.54
N PHE A 91 6.31 10.30 0.13
CA PHE A 91 7.13 10.84 1.22
C PHE A 91 8.10 11.91 0.69
N ASP A 92 8.43 12.87 1.54
CA ASP A 92 9.38 13.93 1.20
C ASP A 92 10.73 13.34 0.78
N GLY A 93 11.27 13.86 -0.31
CA GLY A 93 12.57 13.43 -0.83
C GLY A 93 12.53 12.19 -1.73
N VAL A 94 11.40 11.49 -1.82
CA VAL A 94 11.28 10.27 -2.65
C VAL A 94 11.51 10.58 -4.12
N GLU A 95 10.85 11.58 -4.66
CA GLU A 95 10.97 11.92 -6.08
C GLU A 95 12.41 12.27 -6.45
N VAL A 96 13.04 13.14 -5.68
CA VAL A 96 14.43 13.55 -5.89
C VAL A 96 15.37 12.35 -5.72
N GLY A 97 15.16 11.54 -4.70
CA GLY A 97 15.99 10.36 -4.43
C GLY A 97 15.91 9.33 -5.55
N ILE A 98 14.71 9.03 -6.04
CA ILE A 98 14.52 8.06 -7.14
C ILE A 98 15.15 8.56 -8.43
N LYS A 99 14.94 9.82 -8.80
CA LYS A 99 15.58 10.43 -9.97
C LYS A 99 17.10 10.39 -9.86
N GLY A 100 17.63 10.66 -8.66
CA GLY A 100 19.06 10.58 -8.39
C GLY A 100 19.62 9.18 -8.56
N LEU A 101 18.96 8.17 -8.05
CA LEU A 101 19.37 6.77 -8.22
C LEU A 101 19.31 6.34 -9.68
N ALA A 102 18.28 6.70 -10.40
CA ALA A 102 18.17 6.41 -11.84
C ALA A 102 19.31 7.04 -12.62
N SER A 103 19.66 8.30 -12.32
CA SER A 103 20.75 9.01 -12.99
C SER A 103 22.13 8.42 -12.69
N GLN A 104 22.27 7.70 -11.57
CA GLN A 104 23.50 6.98 -11.21
C GLN A 104 23.61 5.61 -11.90
N GLY A 105 22.62 5.20 -12.67
CA GLY A 105 22.65 3.98 -13.44
C GLY A 105 22.04 2.76 -12.76
N TYR A 106 21.36 2.92 -11.62
CA TYR A 106 20.63 1.81 -10.99
C TYR A 106 19.37 1.48 -11.77
N PHE A 107 19.07 0.18 -11.88
CA PHE A 107 17.73 -0.28 -12.24
C PHE A 107 16.85 -0.18 -11.01
N LEU A 108 15.61 0.29 -11.22
CA LEU A 108 14.64 0.50 -10.13
C LEU A 108 13.40 -0.34 -10.38
N ALA A 109 12.89 -0.94 -9.32
CA ALA A 109 11.68 -1.77 -9.38
C ALA A 109 10.84 -1.56 -8.11
N VAL A 110 9.58 -1.97 -8.19
CA VAL A 110 8.65 -1.98 -7.05
C VAL A 110 8.21 -3.41 -6.79
N ALA A 111 8.25 -3.83 -5.53
CA ALA A 111 7.67 -5.08 -5.06
C ALA A 111 6.58 -4.75 -4.05
N THR A 112 5.34 -5.14 -4.33
CA THR A 112 4.18 -4.74 -3.54
C THR A 112 3.11 -5.81 -3.56
N GLY A 113 2.30 -5.85 -2.50
CA GLY A 113 1.08 -6.66 -2.44
C GLY A 113 -0.10 -6.06 -3.21
N LYS A 114 0.03 -4.82 -3.73
CA LYS A 114 -1.01 -4.20 -4.56
C LYS A 114 -1.27 -5.02 -5.83
N SER A 115 -2.52 -4.97 -6.32
CA SER A 115 -2.83 -5.48 -7.65
C SER A 115 -2.10 -4.66 -8.72
N ARG A 116 -1.90 -5.25 -9.89
CA ARG A 116 -1.31 -4.54 -11.04
C ARG A 116 -2.09 -3.27 -11.36
N ARG A 117 -3.42 -3.34 -11.33
CA ARG A 117 -4.28 -2.17 -11.56
C ARG A 117 -4.07 -1.09 -10.52
N GLY A 118 -4.01 -1.46 -9.24
CA GLY A 118 -3.77 -0.51 -8.15
C GLY A 118 -2.41 0.15 -8.24
N LEU A 119 -1.37 -0.61 -8.57
CA LEU A 119 -0.03 -0.08 -8.75
C LEU A 119 0.05 0.86 -9.96
N ASN A 120 -0.52 0.48 -11.10
CA ASN A 120 -0.53 1.34 -12.29
C ASN A 120 -1.25 2.65 -12.01
N ASN A 121 -2.37 2.64 -11.30
CA ASN A 121 -3.06 3.87 -10.91
C ASN A 121 -2.19 4.75 -10.02
N ALA A 122 -1.50 4.16 -9.05
CA ALA A 122 -0.59 4.88 -8.16
C ALA A 122 0.60 5.50 -8.91
N LEU A 123 1.21 4.73 -9.82
CA LEU A 123 2.33 5.20 -10.65
C LEU A 123 1.90 6.34 -11.58
N ASN A 124 0.76 6.21 -12.27
CA ASN A 124 0.25 7.25 -13.16
C ASN A 124 -0.06 8.56 -12.43
N LYS A 125 -0.57 8.45 -11.21
CA LYS A 125 -0.88 9.61 -10.38
C LYS A 125 0.37 10.30 -9.84
N SER A 126 1.42 9.54 -9.55
CA SER A 126 2.66 10.05 -8.94
C SER A 126 3.69 10.54 -9.95
N ASN A 127 3.56 10.12 -11.21
CA ASN A 127 4.58 10.26 -12.22
C ASN A 127 5.89 9.62 -11.81
#